data_03bdd8f35b6c9415112be40be26044d4
#
_entry.id   03bdd8f35b6c9415112be40be26044d4
#
_cell.length_a   1.000
_cell.length_b   1.000
_cell.length_c   1.000
_cell.angle_alpha   90.00
_cell.angle_beta   90.00
_cell.angle_gamma   90.00
#
_symmetry.space_group_name_H-M   'P 1'
#
loop_
_entity.id
_entity.type
_entity.pdbx_description
1 polymer ?
#
loop_
_entity_poly.entity_id
_entity_poly.type
_entity_poly.pdbx_seq_one_letter_code
_entity_poly.pdbx_strand_id
1 'polypeptide(L)'
;MFISFSRAAAWAVALLPCLATAAPLSLEAALQLAALRSESAKAARASVLSATEASRAAAQLPDPTLRVGIDNLPATGRDRFHTAREPMTMKRIGISQEWLSAEKRAARQAAANAAIGREAVQERAAAADTRLQTALAYLDAFYAGESLKLATRMEHHAHEELEASRARLSSAAGSSQDVLALAGARGVSEDEAAEIRQQQNTARVALQRWIGVQPDELQPPGAVALPSEEAYVMAHPTVAAKQRDADVARQAAAVTASERKPNWTWELAYGQRSGYSDMVSVGVSIPLPVAPGDRQDRDTAARLALADKAEAELAEATRAATAEYRALSGDTQRLQQRIDRYRAGVVVPAGQRTAAAMAAYRSNQGSLLMLFEARHAQVEAERRLLALQRDLAKAHIQLAFRPLTAEVAQ
;
A
#
# COMPACT_ATOMS: atom_id res chain seq x y z
N MET A 1 24.75 39.91 63.09
CA MET A 1 24.98 41.11 62.32
C MET A 1 26.08 40.79 61.29
N PHE A 2 25.65 40.42 60.08
CA PHE A 2 26.41 40.55 58.82
C PHE A 2 25.52 39.98 57.71
N ILE A 3 25.07 40.88 56.85
CA ILE A 3 24.22 40.67 55.70
C ILE A 3 25.16 40.38 54.54
N SER A 4 25.03 39.21 53.87
CA SER A 4 25.69 38.92 52.61
C SER A 4 24.67 38.91 51.47
N PHE A 5 24.76 39.90 50.61
CA PHE A 5 24.05 40.00 49.33
C PHE A 5 24.66 39.02 48.31
N SER A 6 23.92 38.03 47.89
CA SER A 6 24.26 37.20 46.72
C SER A 6 23.60 37.77 45.46
N ARG A 7 24.44 38.20 44.52
CA ARG A 7 24.08 38.68 43.17
C ARG A 7 23.55 37.51 42.34
N ALA A 8 22.29 37.53 42.01
CA ALA A 8 21.71 36.66 40.99
C ALA A 8 22.05 37.25 39.60
N ALA A 9 22.95 36.60 38.84
CA ALA A 9 23.20 36.90 37.45
C ALA A 9 22.12 36.23 36.60
N ALA A 10 21.20 37.02 36.06
CA ALA A 10 20.22 36.57 35.09
C ALA A 10 20.88 36.37 33.73
N TRP A 11 21.05 35.14 33.29
CA TRP A 11 21.42 34.80 31.91
C TRP A 11 20.17 34.91 31.03
N ALA A 12 20.06 35.98 30.27
CA ALA A 12 19.11 36.13 29.19
C ALA A 12 19.58 35.25 28.00
N VAL A 13 19.07 34.06 27.87
CA VAL A 13 19.22 33.24 26.67
C VAL A 13 18.38 33.89 25.57
N ALA A 14 19.03 34.63 24.68
CA ALA A 14 18.41 35.12 23.45
C ALA A 14 18.07 33.93 22.56
N LEU A 15 16.82 33.49 22.54
CA LEU A 15 16.22 32.61 21.53
C LEU A 15 16.17 33.38 20.20
N LEU A 16 17.27 33.31 19.44
CA LEU A 16 17.23 33.63 18.01
C LEU A 16 16.28 32.62 17.34
N PRO A 17 15.19 33.07 16.69
CA PRO A 17 14.42 32.17 15.83
C PRO A 17 15.35 31.81 14.67
N CYS A 18 15.86 30.59 14.66
CA CYS A 18 16.46 29.99 13.48
C CYS A 18 15.34 29.94 12.42
N LEU A 19 15.37 30.87 11.48
CA LEU A 19 14.66 30.79 10.22
C LEU A 19 15.27 29.59 9.48
N ALA A 20 14.90 28.40 9.86
CA ALA A 20 15.19 27.22 9.08
C ALA A 20 14.42 27.39 7.76
N THR A 21 15.11 27.88 6.73
CA THR A 21 14.63 27.70 5.35
C THR A 21 14.44 26.20 5.19
N ALA A 22 13.18 25.77 5.10
CA ALA A 22 12.86 24.38 4.93
C ALA A 22 13.59 23.87 3.67
N ALA A 23 14.56 22.96 3.86
CA ALA A 23 15.27 22.38 2.73
C ALA A 23 14.26 21.71 1.79
N PRO A 24 14.45 21.83 0.47
CA PRO A 24 13.55 21.19 -0.49
C PRO A 24 13.41 19.70 -0.19
N LEU A 25 12.17 19.21 -0.15
CA LEU A 25 11.88 17.82 0.22
C LEU A 25 12.40 16.86 -0.86
N SER A 26 13.23 15.90 -0.47
CA SER A 26 13.69 14.83 -1.36
C SER A 26 12.68 13.69 -1.46
N LEU A 27 12.75 12.88 -2.54
CA LEU A 27 11.91 11.68 -2.69
C LEU A 27 12.13 10.72 -1.51
N GLU A 28 13.37 10.50 -1.08
CA GLU A 28 13.68 9.60 0.03
C GLU A 28 13.06 10.07 1.35
N ALA A 29 13.16 11.36 1.67
CA ALA A 29 12.52 11.93 2.85
C ALA A 29 10.99 11.81 2.79
N ALA A 30 10.38 11.99 1.61
CA ALA A 30 8.94 11.79 1.41
C ALA A 30 8.54 10.33 1.67
N LEU A 31 9.32 9.35 1.20
CA LEU A 31 9.08 7.93 1.44
C LEU A 31 9.18 7.57 2.93
N GLN A 32 10.16 8.13 3.65
CA GLN A 32 10.30 7.92 5.10
C GLN A 32 9.10 8.49 5.87
N LEU A 33 8.67 9.71 5.56
CA LEU A 33 7.50 10.32 6.17
C LEU A 33 6.23 9.48 5.93
N ALA A 34 6.03 9.00 4.70
CA ALA A 34 4.89 8.16 4.35
C ALA A 34 4.92 6.82 5.08
N ALA A 35 6.08 6.17 5.20
CA ALA A 35 6.23 4.91 5.92
C ALA A 35 5.86 5.04 7.41
N LEU A 36 6.28 6.13 8.07
CA LEU A 36 5.95 6.41 9.48
C LEU A 36 4.44 6.64 9.70
N ARG A 37 3.73 7.16 8.71
CA ARG A 37 2.30 7.53 8.80
C ARG A 37 1.35 6.50 8.22
N SER A 38 1.85 5.46 7.56
CA SER A 38 1.02 4.49 6.85
C SER A 38 0.09 3.72 7.79
N GLU A 39 -1.19 4.07 7.77
CA GLU A 39 -2.22 3.33 8.51
C GLU A 39 -2.47 1.94 7.91
N SER A 40 -2.29 1.78 6.60
CA SER A 40 -2.36 0.46 5.94
C SER A 40 -1.26 -0.49 6.44
N ALA A 41 -0.04 0.01 6.62
CA ALA A 41 1.05 -0.78 7.20
C ALA A 41 0.77 -1.12 8.68
N LYS A 42 0.21 -0.21 9.48
CA LYS A 42 -0.21 -0.48 10.86
C LYS A 42 -1.32 -1.54 10.92
N ALA A 43 -2.32 -1.44 10.04
CA ALA A 43 -3.40 -2.42 9.95
C ALA A 43 -2.85 -3.81 9.57
N ALA A 44 -1.94 -3.89 8.60
CA ALA A 44 -1.31 -5.14 8.20
C ALA A 44 -0.47 -5.77 9.33
N ARG A 45 0.28 -4.97 10.10
CA ARG A 45 0.98 -5.46 11.32
C ARG A 45 0.02 -6.02 12.35
N ALA A 46 -1.14 -5.40 12.56
CA ALA A 46 -2.16 -5.92 13.45
C ALA A 46 -2.69 -7.28 12.96
N SER A 47 -2.82 -7.49 11.65
CA SER A 47 -3.20 -8.79 11.08
C SER A 47 -2.13 -9.87 11.33
N VAL A 48 -0.84 -9.54 11.19
CA VAL A 48 0.27 -10.46 11.53
C VAL A 48 0.22 -10.82 13.01
N LEU A 49 0.02 -9.83 13.90
CA LEU A 49 -0.11 -10.07 15.33
C LEU A 49 -1.31 -10.98 15.64
N SER A 50 -2.47 -10.73 15.02
CA SER A 50 -3.67 -11.56 15.17
C SER A 50 -3.42 -13.00 14.75
N ALA A 51 -2.80 -13.22 13.59
CA ALA A 51 -2.45 -14.57 13.12
C ALA A 51 -1.43 -15.25 14.05
N THR A 52 -0.48 -14.50 14.61
CA THR A 52 0.51 -15.01 15.57
C THR A 52 -0.16 -15.47 16.86
N GLU A 53 -1.06 -14.68 17.42
CA GLU A 53 -1.82 -15.07 18.63
C GLU A 53 -2.74 -16.26 18.35
N ALA A 54 -3.42 -16.30 17.21
CA ALA A 54 -4.21 -17.45 16.79
C ALA A 54 -3.36 -18.73 16.65
N SER A 55 -2.12 -18.61 16.16
CA SER A 55 -1.19 -19.73 16.06
C SER A 55 -0.80 -20.32 17.43
N ARG A 56 -0.69 -19.50 18.48
CA ARG A 56 -0.40 -19.98 19.84
C ARG A 56 -1.48 -20.91 20.39
N ALA A 57 -2.74 -20.69 19.97
CA ALA A 57 -3.89 -21.51 20.37
C ALA A 57 -4.08 -22.74 19.47
N ALA A 58 -3.55 -22.74 18.25
CA ALA A 58 -3.88 -23.71 17.21
C ALA A 58 -3.53 -25.16 17.58
N ALA A 59 -2.47 -25.39 18.35
CA ALA A 59 -2.01 -26.72 18.78
C ALA A 59 -2.53 -27.12 20.16
N GLN A 60 -3.29 -26.26 20.82
CA GLN A 60 -3.82 -26.57 22.14
C GLN A 60 -4.95 -27.60 22.08
N LEU A 61 -5.14 -28.34 23.15
CA LEU A 61 -6.31 -29.18 23.31
C LEU A 61 -7.54 -28.31 23.54
N PRO A 62 -8.73 -28.75 23.11
CA PRO A 62 -9.97 -28.09 23.48
C PRO A 62 -10.13 -28.05 25.02
N ASP A 63 -10.87 -27.06 25.53
CA ASP A 63 -11.09 -26.92 26.95
C ASP A 63 -11.88 -28.13 27.51
N PRO A 64 -11.58 -28.57 28.74
CA PRO A 64 -12.38 -29.58 29.40
C PRO A 64 -13.78 -29.07 29.69
N THR A 65 -14.76 -29.96 29.51
CA THR A 65 -16.17 -29.65 29.77
C THR A 65 -16.61 -30.19 31.11
N LEU A 66 -17.10 -29.31 32.01
CA LEU A 66 -17.74 -29.70 33.26
C LEU A 66 -19.21 -30.01 32.97
N ARG A 67 -19.63 -31.19 33.38
CA ARG A 67 -21.04 -31.63 33.31
C ARG A 67 -21.61 -31.75 34.71
N VAL A 68 -22.75 -31.13 34.94
CA VAL A 68 -23.51 -31.25 36.19
C VAL A 68 -24.95 -31.59 35.83
N GLY A 69 -25.51 -32.61 36.46
CA GLY A 69 -26.85 -33.05 36.15
C GLY A 69 -27.45 -33.98 37.21
N ILE A 70 -28.66 -34.40 37.01
CA ILE A 70 -29.35 -35.44 37.75
C ILE A 70 -29.71 -36.55 36.71
N ASP A 71 -29.13 -37.70 36.91
CA ASP A 71 -29.38 -38.85 36.03
C ASP A 71 -30.49 -39.70 36.60
N ASN A 72 -31.31 -40.31 35.75
CA ASN A 72 -32.38 -41.22 36.07
C ASN A 72 -33.43 -40.63 37.03
N LEU A 73 -33.76 -39.35 36.87
CA LEU A 73 -34.85 -38.74 37.63
C LEU A 73 -36.19 -39.30 37.19
N PRO A 74 -37.00 -39.93 38.07
CA PRO A 74 -38.31 -40.48 37.69
C PRO A 74 -39.22 -39.38 37.19
N ALA A 75 -39.80 -39.59 35.98
CA ALA A 75 -40.75 -38.66 35.34
C ALA A 75 -42.21 -39.01 35.63
N THR A 76 -42.50 -40.26 36.03
CA THR A 76 -43.85 -40.80 36.26
C THR A 76 -43.87 -41.63 37.56
N GLY A 77 -45.03 -41.98 38.03
CA GLY A 77 -45.24 -42.84 39.21
C GLY A 77 -45.20 -42.06 40.53
N ARG A 78 -45.19 -42.81 41.67
CA ARG A 78 -45.26 -42.27 43.01
C ARG A 78 -44.04 -41.42 43.41
N ASP A 79 -42.89 -41.75 42.83
CA ASP A 79 -41.60 -41.07 43.11
C ASP A 79 -41.21 -40.06 42.04
N ARG A 80 -42.20 -39.60 41.25
CA ARG A 80 -41.99 -38.59 40.22
C ARG A 80 -41.31 -37.33 40.76
N PHE A 81 -40.18 -36.93 40.11
CA PHE A 81 -39.36 -35.79 40.42
C PHE A 81 -38.72 -35.79 41.85
N HIS A 82 -38.71 -36.94 42.51
CA HIS A 82 -37.96 -37.08 43.77
C HIS A 82 -36.50 -37.53 43.48
N THR A 83 -35.55 -36.76 43.95
CA THR A 83 -34.10 -37.00 43.75
C THR A 83 -33.48 -37.99 44.73
N ALA A 84 -34.25 -38.45 45.77
CA ALA A 84 -33.73 -39.23 46.89
C ALA A 84 -34.47 -40.56 47.17
N ARG A 85 -35.55 -40.86 46.44
CA ARG A 85 -36.36 -42.06 46.73
C ARG A 85 -36.04 -43.22 45.81
N GLU A 86 -35.67 -42.96 44.53
CA GLU A 86 -35.33 -43.95 43.55
C GLU A 86 -33.85 -44.33 43.68
N PRO A 87 -33.51 -45.62 43.84
CA PRO A 87 -32.10 -46.08 43.99
C PRO A 87 -31.20 -45.73 42.81
N MET A 88 -31.80 -45.58 41.62
CA MET A 88 -31.04 -45.26 40.39
C MET A 88 -30.83 -43.77 40.15
N THR A 89 -31.58 -42.91 40.86
CA THR A 89 -31.43 -41.46 40.73
C THR A 89 -30.12 -41.02 41.37
N MET A 90 -29.27 -40.31 40.61
CA MET A 90 -28.02 -39.80 41.11
C MET A 90 -27.77 -38.37 40.65
N LYS A 91 -27.22 -37.55 41.55
CA LYS A 91 -26.68 -36.24 41.26
C LYS A 91 -25.27 -36.44 40.75
N ARG A 92 -25.06 -36.07 39.48
CA ARG A 92 -23.79 -36.33 38.80
C ARG A 92 -23.01 -35.04 38.58
N ILE A 93 -21.71 -35.10 38.88
CA ILE A 93 -20.70 -34.10 38.46
C ILE A 93 -19.61 -34.85 37.72
N GLY A 94 -19.22 -34.34 36.54
CA GLY A 94 -18.21 -35.01 35.74
C GLY A 94 -17.42 -34.02 34.91
N ILE A 95 -16.22 -34.42 34.53
CA ILE A 95 -15.34 -33.69 33.59
C ILE A 95 -15.09 -34.56 32.38
N SER A 96 -15.19 -33.97 31.19
CA SER A 96 -14.84 -34.62 29.93
C SER A 96 -13.82 -33.81 29.15
N GLN A 97 -12.85 -34.48 28.53
CA GLN A 97 -11.80 -33.87 27.75
C GLN A 97 -11.68 -34.57 26.40
N GLU A 98 -11.74 -33.79 25.32
CA GLU A 98 -11.41 -34.28 23.99
C GLU A 98 -9.90 -34.30 23.80
N TRP A 99 -9.39 -35.40 23.29
CA TRP A 99 -7.98 -35.62 23.01
C TRP A 99 -7.69 -35.66 21.52
N LEU A 100 -6.93 -34.68 21.04
CA LEU A 100 -6.43 -34.64 19.68
C LEU A 100 -5.06 -35.32 19.58
N SER A 101 -4.86 -36.11 18.53
CA SER A 101 -3.54 -36.73 18.29
C SER A 101 -2.46 -35.66 18.08
N ALA A 102 -1.20 -36.02 18.35
CA ALA A 102 -0.07 -35.15 18.12
C ALA A 102 0.04 -34.74 16.64
N GLU A 103 -0.30 -35.65 15.72
CA GLU A 103 -0.34 -35.40 14.28
C GLU A 103 -1.35 -34.30 13.91
N LYS A 104 -2.58 -34.35 14.45
CA LYS A 104 -3.59 -33.32 14.23
C LYS A 104 -3.15 -31.95 14.77
N ARG A 105 -2.59 -31.94 15.97
CA ARG A 105 -2.10 -30.70 16.59
C ARG A 105 -0.96 -30.11 15.75
N ALA A 106 -0.04 -30.95 15.26
CA ALA A 106 1.04 -30.52 14.37
C ALA A 106 0.52 -29.97 13.04
N ALA A 107 -0.48 -30.62 12.42
CA ALA A 107 -1.10 -30.14 11.18
C ALA A 107 -1.80 -28.78 11.38
N ARG A 108 -2.55 -28.61 12.48
CA ARG A 108 -3.19 -27.33 12.84
C ARG A 108 -2.15 -26.23 13.09
N GLN A 109 -1.08 -26.55 13.78
CA GLN A 109 0.01 -25.60 14.00
C GLN A 109 0.68 -25.19 12.68
N ALA A 110 0.94 -26.14 11.78
CA ALA A 110 1.53 -25.86 10.46
C ALA A 110 0.60 -24.97 9.62
N ALA A 111 -0.72 -25.21 9.63
CA ALA A 111 -1.69 -24.37 8.95
C ALA A 111 -1.75 -22.95 9.54
N ALA A 112 -1.68 -22.81 10.86
CA ALA A 112 -1.63 -21.50 11.51
C ALA A 112 -0.32 -20.75 11.19
N ASN A 113 0.84 -21.45 11.14
CA ASN A 113 2.11 -20.85 10.72
C ASN A 113 2.08 -20.40 9.26
N ALA A 114 1.43 -21.16 8.36
CA ALA A 114 1.25 -20.75 6.98
C ALA A 114 0.39 -19.46 6.88
N ALA A 115 -0.64 -19.34 7.72
CA ALA A 115 -1.45 -18.12 7.81
C ALA A 115 -0.62 -16.92 8.27
N ILE A 116 0.28 -17.07 9.26
CA ILE A 116 1.23 -16.00 9.64
C ILE A 116 2.07 -15.59 8.43
N GLY A 117 2.62 -16.55 7.70
CA GLY A 117 3.43 -16.29 6.51
C GLY A 117 2.67 -15.51 5.42
N ARG A 118 1.35 -15.79 5.26
CA ARG A 118 0.49 -15.04 4.35
C ARG A 118 0.32 -13.58 4.81
N GLU A 119 -0.03 -13.35 6.07
CA GLU A 119 -0.20 -11.99 6.62
C GLU A 119 1.11 -11.19 6.58
N ALA A 120 2.27 -11.82 6.82
CA ALA A 120 3.57 -11.17 6.70
C ALA A 120 3.89 -10.71 5.28
N VAL A 121 3.48 -11.46 4.26
CA VAL A 121 3.60 -11.00 2.85
C VAL A 121 2.64 -9.85 2.57
N GLN A 122 1.44 -9.86 3.10
CA GLN A 122 0.48 -8.76 2.95
C GLN A 122 0.98 -7.48 3.63
N GLU A 123 1.64 -7.57 4.79
CA GLU A 123 2.29 -6.42 5.44
C GLU A 123 3.35 -5.79 4.53
N ARG A 124 4.24 -6.62 3.97
CA ARG A 124 5.27 -6.14 3.03
C ARG A 124 4.65 -5.54 1.77
N ALA A 125 3.58 -6.12 1.26
CA ALA A 125 2.86 -5.60 0.10
C ALA A 125 2.23 -4.22 0.39
N ALA A 126 1.63 -4.03 1.56
CA ALA A 126 1.08 -2.75 1.98
C ALA A 126 2.17 -1.67 2.13
N ALA A 127 3.34 -2.03 2.65
CA ALA A 127 4.49 -1.12 2.74
C ALA A 127 5.04 -0.76 1.35
N ALA A 128 5.17 -1.74 0.44
CA ALA A 128 5.60 -1.51 -0.94
C ALA A 128 4.61 -0.63 -1.71
N ASP A 129 3.30 -0.85 -1.56
CA ASP A 129 2.28 -0.01 -2.17
C ASP A 129 2.34 1.43 -1.64
N THR A 130 2.48 1.62 -0.33
CA THR A 130 2.66 2.96 0.27
C THR A 130 3.86 3.69 -0.34
N ARG A 131 5.00 3.01 -0.51
CA ARG A 131 6.19 3.57 -1.14
C ARG A 131 5.95 3.93 -2.61
N LEU A 132 5.35 3.02 -3.37
CA LEU A 132 5.04 3.22 -4.78
C LEU A 132 4.10 4.41 -4.98
N GLN A 133 2.97 4.46 -4.28
CA GLN A 133 1.98 5.53 -4.41
C GLN A 133 2.55 6.89 -3.97
N THR A 134 3.35 6.92 -2.90
CA THR A 134 4.03 8.14 -2.46
C THR A 134 5.00 8.64 -3.51
N ALA A 135 5.81 7.75 -4.11
CA ALA A 135 6.75 8.12 -5.15
C ALA A 135 6.05 8.63 -6.42
N LEU A 136 4.95 8.00 -6.84
CA LEU A 136 4.15 8.48 -7.97
C LEU A 136 3.53 9.86 -7.70
N ALA A 137 2.97 10.08 -6.51
CA ALA A 137 2.44 11.37 -6.11
C ALA A 137 3.53 12.46 -6.02
N TYR A 138 4.72 12.09 -5.56
CA TYR A 138 5.89 12.98 -5.53
C TYR A 138 6.29 13.43 -6.95
N LEU A 139 6.37 12.49 -7.90
CA LEU A 139 6.67 12.82 -9.30
C LEU A 139 5.61 13.73 -9.90
N ASP A 140 4.33 13.46 -9.66
CA ASP A 140 3.26 14.32 -10.16
C ASP A 140 3.36 15.73 -9.61
N ALA A 141 3.61 15.88 -8.31
CA ALA A 141 3.77 17.19 -7.68
C ALA A 141 5.01 17.93 -8.19
N PHE A 142 6.14 17.23 -8.37
CA PHE A 142 7.37 17.82 -8.89
C PHE A 142 7.19 18.32 -10.33
N TYR A 143 6.72 17.47 -11.24
CA TYR A 143 6.57 17.84 -12.65
C TYR A 143 5.46 18.87 -12.89
N ALA A 144 4.40 18.86 -12.06
CA ALA A 144 3.39 19.92 -12.09
C ALA A 144 3.98 21.27 -11.64
N GLY A 145 4.87 21.27 -10.65
CA GLY A 145 5.63 22.45 -10.22
C GLY A 145 6.53 23.01 -11.33
N GLU A 146 7.27 22.15 -12.03
CA GLU A 146 8.09 22.56 -13.17
C GLU A 146 7.25 23.10 -14.32
N SER A 147 6.09 22.48 -14.59
CA SER A 147 5.16 22.98 -15.63
C SER A 147 4.59 24.36 -15.27
N LEU A 148 4.30 24.61 -13.98
CA LEU A 148 3.84 25.93 -13.53
C LEU A 148 4.92 27.00 -13.70
N LYS A 149 6.19 26.70 -13.44
CA LYS A 149 7.30 27.64 -13.69
C LYS A 149 7.35 28.07 -15.16
N LEU A 150 7.13 27.14 -16.10
CA LEU A 150 7.07 27.46 -17.54
C LEU A 150 5.86 28.33 -17.88
N ALA A 151 4.67 27.99 -17.37
CA ALA A 151 3.44 28.72 -17.62
C ALA A 151 3.52 30.16 -17.05
N THR A 152 4.02 30.33 -15.83
CA THR A 152 4.21 31.66 -15.22
C THR A 152 5.20 32.51 -16.01
N ARG A 153 6.26 31.88 -16.56
CA ARG A 153 7.20 32.60 -17.45
C ARG A 153 6.49 33.08 -18.72
N MET A 154 5.64 32.25 -19.30
CA MET A 154 4.88 32.63 -20.50
C MET A 154 3.86 33.74 -20.22
N GLU A 155 3.13 33.64 -19.10
CA GLU A 155 2.21 34.68 -18.63
C GLU A 155 2.93 36.03 -18.47
N HIS A 156 4.12 36.03 -17.89
CA HIS A 156 4.96 37.22 -17.73
C HIS A 156 5.35 37.82 -19.09
N HIS A 157 5.84 36.99 -20.02
CA HIS A 157 6.19 37.46 -21.38
C HIS A 157 5.00 37.99 -22.15
N ALA A 158 3.83 37.35 -22.07
CA ALA A 158 2.60 37.84 -22.69
C ALA A 158 2.20 39.22 -22.19
N HIS A 159 2.39 39.47 -20.87
CA HIS A 159 2.16 40.78 -20.27
C HIS A 159 3.14 41.83 -20.80
N GLU A 160 4.44 41.55 -20.80
CA GLU A 160 5.48 42.45 -21.31
C GLU A 160 5.26 42.81 -22.79
N GLU A 161 4.91 41.83 -23.62
CA GLU A 161 4.69 42.02 -25.06
C GLU A 161 3.45 42.87 -25.36
N LEU A 162 2.37 42.70 -24.55
CA LEU A 162 1.19 43.55 -24.65
C LEU A 162 1.51 45.00 -24.27
N GLU A 163 2.23 45.25 -23.17
CA GLU A 163 2.62 46.56 -22.75
C GLU A 163 3.55 47.25 -23.79
N ALA A 164 4.50 46.51 -24.34
CA ALA A 164 5.36 47.01 -25.43
C ALA A 164 4.53 47.37 -26.69
N SER A 165 3.53 46.59 -27.04
CA SER A 165 2.64 46.84 -28.18
C SER A 165 1.80 48.11 -27.96
N ARG A 166 1.29 48.30 -26.75
CA ARG A 166 0.55 49.54 -26.36
C ARG A 166 1.42 50.77 -26.45
N ALA A 167 2.67 50.70 -25.98
CA ALA A 167 3.65 51.77 -26.07
C ALA A 167 3.96 52.15 -27.54
N ARG A 168 4.10 51.14 -28.42
CA ARG A 168 4.30 51.36 -29.86
C ARG A 168 3.10 52.02 -30.53
N LEU A 169 1.86 51.62 -30.15
CA LEU A 169 0.66 52.25 -30.67
C LEU A 169 0.57 53.72 -30.26
N SER A 170 0.88 54.07 -29.00
CA SER A 170 0.87 55.44 -28.52
C SER A 170 1.88 56.33 -29.22
N SER A 171 2.99 55.77 -29.73
CA SER A 171 4.01 56.49 -30.53
C SER A 171 3.73 56.44 -32.04
N ALA A 172 2.56 56.02 -32.48
CA ALA A 172 2.16 55.83 -33.88
C ALA A 172 3.08 54.81 -34.67
N ALA A 173 3.86 54.00 -33.99
CA ALA A 173 4.71 52.99 -34.56
C ALA A 173 4.14 51.56 -34.51
N GLY A 174 2.89 51.42 -33.99
CA GLY A 174 2.20 50.15 -33.83
C GLY A 174 0.80 50.10 -34.44
N SER A 175 0.20 48.92 -34.47
CA SER A 175 -1.16 48.67 -35.00
C SER A 175 -2.10 48.35 -33.81
N SER A 176 -3.35 48.87 -33.89
CA SER A 176 -4.40 48.50 -32.93
C SER A 176 -4.76 46.99 -33.03
N GLN A 177 -4.60 46.40 -34.23
CA GLN A 177 -4.81 44.98 -34.44
C GLN A 177 -3.82 44.18 -33.64
N ASP A 178 -2.52 44.53 -33.60
CA ASP A 178 -1.50 43.84 -32.81
C ASP A 178 -1.77 43.95 -31.31
N VAL A 179 -2.26 45.09 -30.83
CA VAL A 179 -2.62 45.25 -29.40
C VAL A 179 -3.80 44.35 -29.04
N LEU A 180 -4.82 44.24 -29.89
CA LEU A 180 -5.97 43.37 -29.65
C LEU A 180 -5.59 41.88 -29.72
N ALA A 181 -4.73 41.49 -30.68
CA ALA A 181 -4.22 40.12 -30.79
C ALA A 181 -3.39 39.71 -29.55
N LEU A 182 -2.48 40.58 -29.08
CA LEU A 182 -1.68 40.33 -27.89
C LEU A 182 -2.51 40.41 -26.60
N ALA A 183 -3.57 41.19 -26.54
CA ALA A 183 -4.51 41.17 -25.43
C ALA A 183 -5.25 39.83 -25.33
N GLY A 184 -5.70 39.28 -26.47
CA GLY A 184 -6.27 37.93 -26.52
C GLY A 184 -5.27 36.84 -26.14
N ALA A 185 -4.05 36.92 -26.68
CA ALA A 185 -2.95 36.01 -26.36
C ALA A 185 -2.56 36.00 -24.88
N ARG A 186 -2.55 37.18 -24.23
CA ARG A 186 -2.37 37.31 -22.78
C ARG A 186 -3.48 36.57 -22.01
N GLY A 187 -4.76 36.79 -22.40
CA GLY A 187 -5.89 36.10 -21.77
C GLY A 187 -5.79 34.59 -21.82
N VAL A 188 -5.36 34.03 -22.97
CA VAL A 188 -5.08 32.61 -23.13
C VAL A 188 -3.96 32.15 -22.20
N SER A 189 -2.84 32.88 -22.13
CA SER A 189 -1.71 32.51 -21.25
C SER A 189 -2.06 32.60 -19.76
N GLU A 190 -2.90 33.55 -19.36
CA GLU A 190 -3.42 33.64 -17.99
C GLU A 190 -4.33 32.44 -17.62
N ASP A 191 -5.20 32.00 -18.55
CA ASP A 191 -6.09 30.86 -18.37
C ASP A 191 -5.27 29.54 -18.28
N GLU A 192 -4.31 29.34 -19.19
CA GLU A 192 -3.38 28.19 -19.13
C GLU A 192 -2.59 28.14 -17.84
N ALA A 193 -2.09 29.26 -17.36
CA ALA A 193 -1.37 29.33 -16.08
C ALA A 193 -2.30 29.02 -14.89
N ALA A 194 -3.56 29.45 -14.94
CA ALA A 194 -4.56 29.11 -13.92
C ALA A 194 -4.90 27.62 -13.89
N GLU A 195 -5.08 26.98 -15.06
CA GLU A 195 -5.28 25.54 -15.17
C GLU A 195 -4.10 24.74 -14.60
N ILE A 196 -2.86 25.10 -14.96
CA ILE A 196 -1.66 24.43 -14.48
C ILE A 196 -1.47 24.63 -12.98
N ARG A 197 -1.83 25.82 -12.45
CA ARG A 197 -1.81 26.09 -11.00
C ARG A 197 -2.82 25.20 -10.26
N GLN A 198 -3.99 24.96 -10.84
CA GLN A 198 -4.98 24.01 -10.30
C GLN A 198 -4.41 22.58 -10.32
N GLN A 199 -3.79 22.13 -11.41
CA GLN A 199 -3.17 20.80 -11.51
C GLN A 199 -2.06 20.63 -10.46
N GLN A 200 -1.21 21.64 -10.26
CA GLN A 200 -0.18 21.61 -9.22
C GLN A 200 -0.78 21.48 -7.81
N ASN A 201 -1.81 22.25 -7.50
CA ASN A 201 -2.48 22.16 -6.20
C ASN A 201 -3.08 20.77 -5.97
N THR A 202 -3.73 20.19 -6.97
CA THR A 202 -4.26 18.81 -6.90
C THR A 202 -3.14 17.80 -6.63
N ALA A 203 -2.02 17.89 -7.33
CA ALA A 203 -0.88 17.01 -7.14
C ALA A 203 -0.22 17.19 -5.75
N ARG A 204 -0.13 18.43 -5.24
CA ARG A 204 0.37 18.70 -3.89
C ARG A 204 -0.53 18.11 -2.81
N VAL A 205 -1.84 18.23 -2.95
CA VAL A 205 -2.81 17.62 -2.01
C VAL A 205 -2.72 16.09 -2.05
N ALA A 206 -2.55 15.50 -3.23
CA ALA A 206 -2.33 14.06 -3.37
C ALA A 206 -1.06 13.59 -2.66
N LEU A 207 0.05 14.34 -2.77
CA LEU A 207 1.29 14.05 -2.04
C LEU A 207 1.11 14.26 -0.54
N GLN A 208 0.47 15.35 -0.11
CA GLN A 208 0.20 15.66 1.30
C GLN A 208 -0.57 14.55 2.00
N ARG A 209 -1.50 13.88 1.30
CA ARG A 209 -2.23 12.72 1.83
C ARG A 209 -1.28 11.64 2.35
N TRP A 210 -0.16 11.41 1.65
CA TRP A 210 0.81 10.37 2.01
C TRP A 210 1.80 10.83 3.09
N ILE A 211 2.36 12.03 2.93
CA ILE A 211 3.44 12.51 3.81
C ILE A 211 2.94 13.32 5.01
N GLY A 212 1.70 13.83 4.96
CA GLY A 212 1.04 14.57 6.03
C GLY A 212 1.48 16.03 6.21
N VAL A 213 2.42 16.49 5.39
CA VAL A 213 2.92 17.87 5.38
C VAL A 213 2.79 18.43 3.96
N GLN A 214 2.73 19.74 3.84
CA GLN A 214 2.74 20.40 2.54
C GLN A 214 4.16 20.98 2.33
N PRO A 215 4.96 20.39 1.44
CA PRO A 215 6.30 20.90 1.18
C PRO A 215 6.24 22.18 0.32
N ASP A 216 7.10 23.15 0.63
CA ASP A 216 7.22 24.37 -0.18
C ASP A 216 7.89 24.07 -1.52
N GLU A 217 8.97 23.32 -1.49
CA GLU A 217 9.74 22.92 -2.68
C GLU A 217 10.06 21.42 -2.66
N LEU A 218 10.17 20.85 -3.86
CA LEU A 218 10.56 19.45 -4.10
C LEU A 218 11.90 19.41 -4.83
N GLN A 219 12.76 18.47 -4.45
CA GLN A 219 14.01 18.21 -5.17
C GLN A 219 13.74 17.41 -6.45
N PRO A 220 14.59 17.58 -7.50
CA PRO A 220 14.54 16.69 -8.66
C PRO A 220 14.69 15.23 -8.23
N PRO A 221 13.84 14.32 -8.76
CA PRO A 221 13.95 12.90 -8.43
C PRO A 221 15.29 12.34 -8.88
N GLY A 222 15.97 11.63 -7.99
CA GLY A 222 17.22 10.93 -8.30
C GLY A 222 16.99 9.72 -9.20
N ALA A 223 18.06 9.21 -9.81
CA ALA A 223 18.02 7.95 -10.54
C ALA A 223 17.74 6.77 -9.57
N VAL A 224 16.88 5.84 -10.00
CA VAL A 224 16.59 4.61 -9.25
C VAL A 224 17.19 3.41 -9.98
N ALA A 225 17.72 2.45 -9.20
CA ALA A 225 18.20 1.19 -9.74
C ALA A 225 17.01 0.35 -10.21
N LEU A 226 17.10 -0.22 -11.41
CA LEU A 226 16.07 -1.08 -11.97
C LEU A 226 16.42 -2.54 -11.71
N PRO A 227 15.47 -3.38 -11.27
CA PRO A 227 15.68 -4.81 -11.07
C PRO A 227 15.77 -5.55 -12.40
N SER A 228 16.38 -6.75 -12.38
CA SER A 228 16.27 -7.69 -13.49
C SER A 228 14.84 -8.27 -13.57
N GLU A 229 14.47 -8.87 -14.73
CA GLU A 229 13.17 -9.53 -14.90
C GLU A 229 12.93 -10.58 -13.81
N GLU A 230 13.94 -11.43 -13.56
CA GLU A 230 13.85 -12.48 -12.54
C GLU A 230 13.63 -11.90 -11.13
N ALA A 231 14.42 -10.88 -10.73
CA ALA A 231 14.28 -10.24 -9.43
C ALA A 231 12.92 -9.55 -9.26
N TYR A 232 12.41 -8.91 -10.32
CA TYR A 232 11.09 -8.28 -10.33
C TYR A 232 9.98 -9.29 -10.11
N VAL A 233 9.98 -10.39 -10.87
CA VAL A 233 8.95 -11.43 -10.84
C VAL A 233 8.96 -12.16 -9.48
N MET A 234 10.14 -12.56 -8.98
CA MET A 234 10.27 -13.24 -7.70
C MET A 234 9.79 -12.37 -6.51
N ALA A 235 10.07 -11.08 -6.56
CA ALA A 235 9.67 -10.12 -5.51
C ALA A 235 8.31 -9.46 -5.78
N HIS A 236 7.59 -9.85 -6.86
CA HIS A 236 6.32 -9.22 -7.19
C HIS A 236 5.26 -9.51 -6.10
N PRO A 237 4.56 -8.48 -5.55
CA PRO A 237 3.64 -8.66 -4.43
C PRO A 237 2.57 -9.72 -4.68
N THR A 238 1.98 -9.73 -5.88
CA THR A 238 0.93 -10.70 -6.25
C THR A 238 1.48 -12.12 -6.32
N VAL A 239 2.69 -12.31 -6.85
CA VAL A 239 3.33 -13.63 -6.91
C VAL A 239 3.63 -14.14 -5.50
N ALA A 240 4.22 -13.30 -4.66
CA ALA A 240 4.50 -13.63 -3.26
C ALA A 240 3.23 -13.95 -2.46
N ALA A 241 2.14 -13.19 -2.67
CA ALA A 241 0.85 -13.47 -2.04
C ALA A 241 0.26 -14.81 -2.50
N LYS A 242 0.24 -15.08 -3.82
CA LYS A 242 -0.27 -16.36 -4.36
C LYS A 242 0.57 -17.56 -3.94
N GLN A 243 1.89 -17.39 -3.77
CA GLN A 243 2.74 -18.42 -3.19
C GLN A 243 2.28 -18.78 -1.77
N ARG A 244 1.98 -17.79 -0.93
CA ARG A 244 1.48 -18.02 0.43
C ARG A 244 0.05 -18.57 0.45
N ASP A 245 -0.80 -18.15 -0.49
CA ASP A 245 -2.13 -18.74 -0.64
C ASP A 245 -2.06 -20.25 -0.96
N ALA A 246 -1.13 -20.66 -1.83
CA ALA A 246 -0.86 -22.06 -2.14
C ALA A 246 -0.35 -22.83 -0.91
N ASP A 247 0.56 -22.22 -0.13
CA ASP A 247 1.06 -22.84 1.12
C ASP A 247 -0.11 -23.04 2.12
N VAL A 248 -0.96 -22.03 2.32
CA VAL A 248 -2.14 -22.12 3.18
C VAL A 248 -3.09 -23.21 2.70
N ALA A 249 -3.35 -23.30 1.39
CA ALA A 249 -4.25 -24.32 0.83
C ALA A 249 -3.68 -25.75 1.03
N ARG A 250 -2.38 -25.96 0.84
CA ARG A 250 -1.73 -27.24 1.11
C ARG A 250 -1.83 -27.64 2.58
N GLN A 251 -1.58 -26.71 3.51
CA GLN A 251 -1.70 -26.97 4.94
C GLN A 251 -3.17 -27.24 5.35
N ALA A 252 -4.14 -26.55 4.75
CA ALA A 252 -5.55 -26.85 4.98
C ALA A 252 -5.94 -28.27 4.51
N ALA A 253 -5.39 -28.74 3.39
CA ALA A 253 -5.57 -30.10 2.94
C ALA A 253 -4.93 -31.12 3.92
N ALA A 254 -3.75 -30.82 4.47
CA ALA A 254 -3.08 -31.66 5.47
C ALA A 254 -3.89 -31.74 6.79
N VAL A 255 -4.48 -30.64 7.25
CA VAL A 255 -5.39 -30.63 8.40
C VAL A 255 -6.58 -31.56 8.14
N THR A 256 -7.25 -31.40 6.99
CA THR A 256 -8.42 -32.22 6.64
C THR A 256 -8.05 -33.70 6.52
N ALA A 257 -6.91 -34.02 5.91
CA ALA A 257 -6.40 -35.39 5.83
C ALA A 257 -6.14 -36.00 7.23
N SER A 258 -5.67 -35.21 8.19
CA SER A 258 -5.46 -35.66 9.57
C SER A 258 -6.76 -36.01 10.29
N GLU A 259 -7.89 -35.42 9.88
CA GLU A 259 -9.22 -35.65 10.49
C GLU A 259 -9.83 -37.02 10.16
N ARG A 260 -9.19 -37.77 9.25
CA ARG A 260 -9.55 -39.20 9.00
C ARG A 260 -9.42 -40.04 10.26
N LYS A 261 -8.49 -39.70 11.17
CA LYS A 261 -8.36 -40.38 12.47
C LYS A 261 -9.35 -39.73 13.47
N PRO A 262 -10.21 -40.51 14.16
CA PRO A 262 -11.14 -39.94 15.13
C PRO A 262 -10.41 -39.34 16.35
N ASN A 263 -11.04 -38.35 16.96
CA ASN A 263 -10.62 -37.84 18.27
C ASN A 263 -11.17 -38.72 19.37
N TRP A 264 -10.49 -38.80 20.47
CA TRP A 264 -10.93 -39.50 21.65
C TRP A 264 -11.49 -38.53 22.67
N THR A 265 -12.59 -38.89 23.34
CA THR A 265 -13.08 -38.13 24.48
C THR A 265 -13.12 -39.06 25.67
N TRP A 266 -12.42 -38.73 26.73
CA TRP A 266 -12.54 -39.42 28.00
C TRP A 266 -13.37 -38.59 28.97
N GLU A 267 -14.08 -39.33 29.87
CA GLU A 267 -14.99 -38.76 30.88
C GLU A 267 -14.71 -39.40 32.22
N LEU A 268 -14.66 -38.60 33.25
CA LEU A 268 -14.65 -39.02 34.64
C LEU A 268 -15.81 -38.33 35.34
N ALA A 269 -16.68 -39.10 35.99
CA ALA A 269 -17.83 -38.56 36.72
C ALA A 269 -18.02 -39.22 38.06
N TYR A 270 -18.49 -38.42 39.00
CA TYR A 270 -18.94 -38.83 40.33
C TYR A 270 -20.45 -38.66 40.42
N GLY A 271 -21.14 -39.72 40.88
CA GLY A 271 -22.58 -39.75 41.08
C GLY A 271 -22.93 -40.01 42.55
N GLN A 272 -23.54 -39.04 43.21
CA GLN A 272 -24.06 -39.15 44.56
C GLN A 272 -25.44 -39.76 44.52
N ARG A 273 -25.67 -40.82 45.33
CA ARG A 273 -26.99 -41.48 45.52
C ARG A 273 -27.46 -41.33 46.93
N SER A 274 -28.73 -40.98 47.12
CA SER A 274 -29.32 -40.86 48.45
C SER A 274 -29.64 -42.22 49.01
N GLY A 275 -29.04 -42.60 50.16
CA GLY A 275 -29.29 -43.89 50.81
C GLY A 275 -28.55 -45.10 50.20
N TYR A 276 -27.70 -44.90 49.19
CA TYR A 276 -26.91 -45.92 48.52
C TYR A 276 -25.46 -45.45 48.36
N SER A 277 -24.57 -46.40 48.04
CA SER A 277 -23.15 -46.06 47.78
C SER A 277 -23.01 -45.17 46.55
N ASP A 278 -22.19 -44.15 46.68
CA ASP A 278 -21.84 -43.26 45.57
C ASP A 278 -21.07 -43.99 44.48
N MET A 279 -21.12 -43.50 43.24
CA MET A 279 -20.52 -44.14 42.06
C MET A 279 -19.51 -43.27 41.39
N VAL A 280 -18.46 -43.87 40.91
CA VAL A 280 -17.52 -43.24 39.98
C VAL A 280 -17.66 -43.91 38.64
N SER A 281 -17.79 -43.09 37.58
CA SER A 281 -17.91 -43.54 36.22
C SER A 281 -16.70 -43.04 35.39
N VAL A 282 -16.06 -43.96 34.66
CA VAL A 282 -15.03 -43.64 33.71
C VAL A 282 -15.52 -44.11 32.34
N GLY A 283 -15.46 -43.21 31.35
CA GLY A 283 -15.89 -43.47 30.01
C GLY A 283 -14.88 -42.99 28.97
N VAL A 284 -14.85 -43.69 27.84
CA VAL A 284 -14.12 -43.26 26.62
C VAL A 284 -15.09 -43.32 25.46
N SER A 285 -15.18 -42.22 24.71
CA SER A 285 -15.98 -42.12 23.51
C SER A 285 -15.08 -41.91 22.30
N ILE A 286 -15.27 -42.76 21.28
CA ILE A 286 -14.46 -42.72 20.04
C ILE A 286 -15.46 -42.74 18.87
N PRO A 287 -15.57 -41.66 18.07
CA PRO A 287 -16.37 -41.68 16.84
C PRO A 287 -15.79 -42.73 15.87
N LEU A 288 -16.67 -43.61 15.32
CA LEU A 288 -16.27 -44.61 14.34
C LEU A 288 -16.57 -44.11 12.94
N PRO A 289 -15.61 -43.91 12.06
CA PRO A 289 -15.84 -43.52 10.68
C PRO A 289 -16.38 -44.75 9.89
N VAL A 290 -17.68 -44.79 9.64
CA VAL A 290 -18.32 -45.94 8.99
C VAL A 290 -18.12 -45.93 7.47
N ALA A 291 -18.05 -44.78 6.85
CA ALA A 291 -17.83 -44.61 5.40
C ALA A 291 -16.76 -43.57 5.09
N PRO A 292 -15.47 -43.82 5.42
CA PRO A 292 -14.43 -42.82 5.23
C PRO A 292 -14.22 -42.46 3.75
N GLY A 293 -14.42 -43.39 2.81
CA GLY A 293 -14.33 -43.15 1.38
C GLY A 293 -15.33 -42.17 0.81
N ASP A 294 -16.54 -42.13 1.41
CA ASP A 294 -17.62 -41.26 0.94
C ASP A 294 -17.66 -39.89 1.65
N ARG A 295 -16.92 -39.72 2.74
CA ARG A 295 -16.94 -38.50 3.56
C ARG A 295 -15.56 -37.92 3.73
N GLN A 296 -14.70 -38.42 4.61
CA GLN A 296 -13.40 -37.85 4.92
C GLN A 296 -12.47 -37.82 3.72
N ASP A 297 -12.47 -38.87 2.89
CA ASP A 297 -11.63 -38.92 1.69
C ASP A 297 -12.14 -37.92 0.62
N ARG A 298 -13.46 -37.66 0.55
CA ARG A 298 -14.03 -36.63 -0.33
C ARG A 298 -13.71 -35.23 0.14
N ASP A 299 -13.80 -34.98 1.45
CA ASP A 299 -13.38 -33.69 2.03
C ASP A 299 -11.89 -33.42 1.77
N THR A 300 -11.04 -34.43 1.91
CA THR A 300 -9.62 -34.32 1.60
C THR A 300 -9.39 -34.06 0.10
N ALA A 301 -10.07 -34.79 -0.79
CA ALA A 301 -9.96 -34.58 -2.23
C ALA A 301 -10.43 -33.15 -2.64
N ALA A 302 -11.49 -32.63 -2.00
CA ALA A 302 -11.94 -31.26 -2.23
C ALA A 302 -10.88 -30.24 -1.82
N ARG A 303 -10.19 -30.44 -0.68
CA ARG A 303 -9.11 -29.54 -0.25
C ARG A 303 -7.87 -29.62 -1.12
N LEU A 304 -7.54 -30.81 -1.63
CA LEU A 304 -6.44 -30.98 -2.59
C LEU A 304 -6.74 -30.24 -3.91
N ALA A 305 -7.97 -30.35 -4.42
CA ALA A 305 -8.38 -29.58 -5.61
C ALA A 305 -8.29 -28.05 -5.40
N LEU A 306 -8.53 -27.56 -4.16
CA LEU A 306 -8.30 -26.14 -3.83
C LEU A 306 -6.82 -25.79 -3.78
N ALA A 307 -5.95 -26.71 -3.37
CA ALA A 307 -4.51 -26.50 -3.45
C ALA A 307 -4.03 -26.46 -4.92
N ASP A 308 -4.51 -27.37 -5.77
CA ASP A 308 -4.21 -27.35 -7.21
C ASP A 308 -4.69 -26.04 -7.88
N LYS A 309 -5.87 -25.54 -7.47
CA LYS A 309 -6.37 -24.24 -7.91
C LYS A 309 -5.41 -23.12 -7.52
N ALA A 310 -4.93 -23.10 -6.27
CA ALA A 310 -4.03 -22.06 -5.80
C ALA A 310 -2.66 -22.10 -6.53
N GLU A 311 -2.17 -23.29 -6.88
CA GLU A 311 -0.96 -23.45 -7.69
C GLU A 311 -1.16 -22.93 -9.13
N ALA A 312 -2.30 -23.18 -9.74
CA ALA A 312 -2.65 -22.65 -11.05
C ALA A 312 -2.74 -21.11 -11.01
N GLU A 313 -3.33 -20.54 -9.96
CA GLU A 313 -3.37 -19.08 -9.74
C GLU A 313 -1.98 -18.47 -9.54
N LEU A 314 -1.06 -19.16 -8.86
CA LEU A 314 0.33 -18.75 -8.73
C LEU A 314 1.05 -18.73 -10.08
N ALA A 315 0.88 -19.78 -10.89
CA ALA A 315 1.44 -19.83 -12.24
C ALA A 315 0.91 -18.69 -13.12
N GLU A 316 -0.38 -18.36 -13.03
CA GLU A 316 -0.96 -17.22 -13.75
C GLU A 316 -0.40 -15.88 -13.26
N ALA A 317 -0.29 -15.67 -11.95
CA ALA A 317 0.29 -14.47 -11.37
C ALA A 317 1.76 -14.26 -11.81
N THR A 318 2.52 -15.36 -11.93
CA THR A 318 3.91 -15.33 -12.42
C THR A 318 3.97 -14.89 -13.88
N ARG A 319 3.08 -15.42 -14.74
CA ARG A 319 2.98 -14.98 -16.15
C ARG A 319 2.58 -13.52 -16.27
N ALA A 320 1.60 -13.08 -15.46
CA ALA A 320 1.14 -11.69 -15.44
C ALA A 320 2.27 -10.73 -15.01
N ALA A 321 3.01 -11.05 -13.95
CA ALA A 321 4.14 -10.25 -13.48
C ALA A 321 5.28 -10.17 -14.53
N THR A 322 5.54 -11.26 -15.24
CA THR A 322 6.50 -11.29 -16.35
C THR A 322 6.06 -10.38 -17.49
N ALA A 323 4.79 -10.46 -17.87
CA ALA A 323 4.24 -9.60 -18.93
C ALA A 323 4.27 -8.11 -18.53
N GLU A 324 3.94 -7.79 -17.27
CA GLU A 324 4.01 -6.44 -16.71
C GLU A 324 5.44 -5.88 -16.77
N TYR A 325 6.44 -6.65 -16.32
CA TYR A 325 7.85 -6.23 -16.40
C TYR A 325 8.27 -5.91 -17.83
N ARG A 326 7.96 -6.80 -18.78
CA ARG A 326 8.32 -6.62 -20.19
C ARG A 326 7.63 -5.42 -20.82
N ALA A 327 6.37 -5.17 -20.46
CA ALA A 327 5.64 -3.98 -20.92
C ALA A 327 6.29 -2.70 -20.37
N LEU A 328 6.52 -2.61 -19.06
CA LEU A 328 7.14 -1.45 -18.42
C LEU A 328 8.57 -1.21 -18.92
N SER A 329 9.38 -2.26 -19.03
CA SER A 329 10.75 -2.17 -19.56
C SER A 329 10.78 -1.70 -21.01
N GLY A 330 9.87 -2.22 -21.86
CA GLY A 330 9.70 -1.75 -23.23
C GLY A 330 9.22 -0.30 -23.29
N ASP A 331 8.33 0.13 -22.37
CA ASP A 331 7.87 1.51 -22.30
C ASP A 331 8.98 2.47 -21.89
N THR A 332 9.81 2.11 -20.89
CA THR A 332 10.97 2.95 -20.50
C THR A 332 11.91 3.18 -21.68
N GLN A 333 12.24 2.13 -22.43
CA GLN A 333 13.11 2.24 -23.61
C GLN A 333 12.49 3.12 -24.71
N ARG A 334 11.21 2.93 -25.01
CA ARG A 334 10.49 3.75 -25.99
C ARG A 334 10.37 5.21 -25.57
N LEU A 335 10.05 5.47 -24.30
CA LEU A 335 9.96 6.83 -23.77
C LEU A 335 11.31 7.53 -23.80
N GLN A 336 12.41 6.86 -23.43
CA GLN A 336 13.75 7.43 -23.52
C GLN A 336 14.08 7.84 -24.97
N GLN A 337 13.91 6.95 -25.93
CA GLN A 337 14.13 7.24 -27.36
C GLN A 337 13.25 8.38 -27.88
N ARG A 338 12.01 8.46 -27.37
CA ARG A 338 11.06 9.53 -27.73
C ARG A 338 11.50 10.87 -27.16
N ILE A 339 11.98 10.91 -25.91
CA ILE A 339 12.53 12.10 -25.26
C ILE A 339 13.72 12.64 -26.06
N ASP A 340 14.65 11.77 -26.45
CA ASP A 340 15.85 12.18 -27.19
C ASP A 340 15.50 12.77 -28.56
N ARG A 341 14.61 12.09 -29.30
CA ARG A 341 14.11 12.60 -30.60
C ARG A 341 13.33 13.90 -30.45
N TYR A 342 12.46 13.99 -29.42
CA TYR A 342 11.63 15.18 -29.20
C TYR A 342 12.48 16.38 -28.78
N ARG A 343 13.48 16.17 -27.94
CA ARG A 343 14.43 17.21 -27.55
C ARG A 343 15.18 17.77 -28.76
N ALA A 344 15.77 16.88 -29.59
CA ALA A 344 16.56 17.28 -30.73
C ALA A 344 15.70 17.85 -31.88
N GLY A 345 14.55 17.25 -32.17
CA GLY A 345 13.74 17.59 -33.34
C GLY A 345 12.64 18.61 -33.13
N VAL A 346 12.29 18.92 -31.86
CA VAL A 346 11.20 19.86 -31.55
C VAL A 346 11.67 20.98 -30.60
N VAL A 347 12.21 20.62 -29.41
CA VAL A 347 12.55 21.64 -28.42
C VAL A 347 13.69 22.55 -28.86
N VAL A 348 14.78 21.96 -29.40
CA VAL A 348 15.93 22.75 -29.91
C VAL A 348 15.51 23.68 -31.05
N PRO A 349 14.81 23.21 -32.10
CA PRO A 349 14.32 24.09 -33.19
C PRO A 349 13.35 25.17 -32.69
N ALA A 350 12.47 24.87 -31.71
CA ALA A 350 11.56 25.85 -31.14
C ALA A 350 12.34 26.99 -30.46
N GLY A 351 13.36 26.67 -29.68
CA GLY A 351 14.26 27.68 -29.07
C GLY A 351 14.99 28.52 -30.11
N GLN A 352 15.49 27.88 -31.19
CA GLN A 352 16.12 28.59 -32.30
C GLN A 352 15.14 29.53 -33.00
N ARG A 353 13.89 29.09 -33.22
CA ARG A 353 12.82 29.93 -33.81
C ARG A 353 12.52 31.14 -32.92
N THR A 354 12.46 30.96 -31.60
CA THR A 354 12.28 32.08 -30.65
C THR A 354 13.43 33.07 -30.70
N ALA A 355 14.68 32.58 -30.76
CA ALA A 355 15.85 33.44 -30.90
C ALA A 355 15.83 34.22 -32.23
N ALA A 356 15.46 33.59 -33.33
CA ALA A 356 15.32 34.24 -34.66
C ALA A 356 14.19 35.29 -34.63
N ALA A 357 13.03 35.00 -34.05
CA ALA A 357 11.92 35.93 -33.92
C ALA A 357 12.32 37.17 -33.03
N MET A 358 13.07 36.96 -31.98
CA MET A 358 13.62 38.06 -31.17
C MET A 358 14.61 38.93 -31.95
N ALA A 359 15.50 38.34 -32.75
CA ALA A 359 16.43 39.07 -33.62
C ALA A 359 15.68 39.88 -34.66
N ALA A 360 14.71 39.30 -35.35
CA ALA A 360 13.83 39.98 -36.32
C ALA A 360 13.07 41.15 -35.71
N TYR A 361 12.53 40.99 -34.49
CA TYR A 361 11.89 42.07 -33.77
C TYR A 361 12.84 43.21 -33.44
N ARG A 362 14.06 42.91 -32.94
CA ARG A 362 15.07 43.90 -32.63
C ARG A 362 15.57 44.69 -33.84
N SER A 363 15.61 44.07 -35.01
CA SER A 363 15.95 44.72 -36.31
C SER A 363 14.74 45.39 -36.98
N ASN A 364 13.61 45.47 -36.30
CA ASN A 364 12.37 46.02 -36.85
C ASN A 364 11.82 45.30 -38.11
N GLN A 365 12.19 44.01 -38.26
CA GLN A 365 11.76 43.15 -39.38
C GLN A 365 10.68 42.14 -38.96
N GLY A 366 10.29 42.06 -37.68
CA GLY A 366 9.31 41.17 -37.11
C GLY A 366 8.33 41.91 -36.17
N SER A 367 7.15 41.33 -35.96
CA SER A 367 6.13 41.83 -35.03
C SER A 367 6.30 41.18 -33.64
N LEU A 368 5.74 41.87 -32.61
CA LEU A 368 5.62 41.31 -31.26
C LEU A 368 4.74 40.06 -31.24
N LEU A 369 3.72 40.00 -32.09
CA LEU A 369 2.85 38.82 -32.21
C LEU A 369 3.64 37.59 -32.69
N MET A 370 4.50 37.75 -33.70
CA MET A 370 5.38 36.63 -34.13
C MET A 370 6.33 36.16 -33.06
N LEU A 371 6.84 37.08 -32.24
CA LEU A 371 7.69 36.75 -31.10
C LEU A 371 6.89 35.99 -30.03
N PHE A 372 5.68 36.45 -29.70
CA PHE A 372 4.79 35.75 -28.76
C PHE A 372 4.50 34.32 -29.25
N GLU A 373 4.08 34.15 -30.51
CA GLU A 373 3.81 32.82 -31.08
C GLU A 373 5.01 31.89 -31.02
N ALA A 374 6.23 32.40 -31.29
CA ALA A 374 7.44 31.60 -31.18
C ALA A 374 7.75 31.17 -29.74
N ARG A 375 7.59 32.08 -28.76
CA ARG A 375 7.76 31.79 -27.33
C ARG A 375 6.72 30.80 -26.82
N HIS A 376 5.46 31.00 -27.19
CA HIS A 376 4.39 30.08 -26.81
C HIS A 376 4.64 28.68 -27.33
N ALA A 377 5.02 28.53 -28.61
CA ALA A 377 5.38 27.24 -29.20
C ALA A 377 6.59 26.59 -28.50
N GLN A 378 7.58 27.37 -28.06
CA GLN A 378 8.72 26.88 -27.31
C GLN A 378 8.29 26.36 -25.93
N VAL A 379 7.49 27.12 -25.18
CA VAL A 379 6.99 26.72 -23.86
C VAL A 379 6.12 25.47 -23.95
N GLU A 380 5.27 25.34 -24.93
CA GLU A 380 4.49 24.14 -25.20
C GLU A 380 5.36 22.92 -25.52
N ALA A 381 6.43 23.10 -26.29
CA ALA A 381 7.41 22.03 -26.56
C ALA A 381 8.14 21.62 -25.26
N GLU A 382 8.55 22.55 -24.41
CA GLU A 382 9.19 22.30 -23.13
C GLU A 382 8.23 21.58 -22.16
N ARG A 383 6.97 22.01 -22.06
CA ARG A 383 5.93 21.34 -21.25
C ARG A 383 5.69 19.90 -21.70
N ARG A 384 5.64 19.68 -23.03
CA ARG A 384 5.48 18.32 -23.56
C ARG A 384 6.69 17.44 -23.25
N LEU A 385 7.90 17.99 -23.30
CA LEU A 385 9.11 17.30 -22.86
C LEU A 385 9.03 16.92 -21.37
N LEU A 386 8.61 17.84 -20.49
CA LEU A 386 8.41 17.55 -19.06
C LEU A 386 7.38 16.41 -18.84
N ALA A 387 6.29 16.39 -19.60
CA ALA A 387 5.31 15.31 -19.53
C ALA A 387 5.93 13.95 -19.91
N LEU A 388 6.73 13.89 -20.98
CA LEU A 388 7.45 12.66 -21.35
C LEU A 388 8.47 12.22 -20.29
N GLN A 389 9.19 13.16 -19.68
CA GLN A 389 10.14 12.88 -18.60
C GLN A 389 9.42 12.37 -17.34
N ARG A 390 8.27 12.94 -16.99
CA ARG A 390 7.42 12.46 -15.92
C ARG A 390 6.98 11.01 -16.16
N ASP A 391 6.49 10.73 -17.36
CA ASP A 391 5.99 9.39 -17.71
C ASP A 391 7.12 8.35 -17.66
N LEU A 392 8.34 8.71 -18.10
CA LEU A 392 9.53 7.87 -17.96
C LEU A 392 9.90 7.65 -16.49
N ALA A 393 9.92 8.72 -15.68
CA ALA A 393 10.23 8.62 -14.26
C ALA A 393 9.20 7.73 -13.52
N LYS A 394 7.91 7.84 -13.86
CA LYS A 394 6.86 6.96 -13.32
C LYS A 394 7.08 5.50 -13.70
N ALA A 395 7.44 5.20 -14.93
CA ALA A 395 7.73 3.83 -15.35
C ALA A 395 8.95 3.25 -14.60
N HIS A 396 10.01 4.05 -14.40
CA HIS A 396 11.15 3.66 -13.57
C HIS A 396 10.77 3.38 -12.12
N ILE A 397 9.94 4.25 -11.51
CA ILE A 397 9.44 4.08 -10.14
C ILE A 397 8.57 2.82 -10.02
N GLN A 398 7.73 2.54 -11.01
CA GLN A 398 6.91 1.31 -11.02
C GLN A 398 7.78 0.06 -11.07
N LEU A 399 8.82 0.04 -11.90
CA LEU A 399 9.77 -1.07 -11.97
C LEU A 399 10.55 -1.23 -10.65
N ALA A 400 11.00 -0.14 -10.05
CA ALA A 400 11.87 -0.18 -8.88
C ALA A 400 11.12 -0.44 -7.56
N PHE A 401 9.89 0.09 -7.39
CA PHE A 401 9.19 0.12 -6.10
C PHE A 401 7.99 -0.81 -6.01
N ARG A 402 7.53 -1.38 -7.12
CA ARG A 402 6.49 -2.42 -7.07
C ARG A 402 6.98 -3.71 -6.41
N PRO A 403 8.20 -4.22 -6.68
CA PRO A 403 8.72 -5.39 -6.00
C PRO A 403 8.80 -5.18 -4.48
N LEU A 404 8.54 -6.25 -3.74
CA LEU A 404 8.78 -6.28 -2.29
C LEU A 404 10.28 -6.05 -2.03
N THR A 405 10.60 -5.17 -1.10
CA THR A 405 11.98 -5.03 -0.64
C THR A 405 12.42 -6.30 0.07
N ALA A 406 13.64 -6.78 -0.25
CA ALA A 406 14.28 -7.81 0.57
C ALA A 406 14.35 -7.31 2.02
N GLU A 407 14.08 -8.18 2.99
CA GLU A 407 14.33 -7.87 4.39
C GLU A 407 15.82 -7.51 4.52
N VAL A 408 16.08 -6.22 4.80
CA VAL A 408 17.34 -5.85 5.43
C VAL A 408 17.22 -6.44 6.83
N ALA A 409 17.87 -7.58 7.03
CA ALA A 409 18.02 -8.18 8.35
C ALA A 409 18.64 -7.10 9.26
N GLN A 410 17.83 -6.54 10.17
CA GLN A 410 18.27 -5.73 11.27
C GLN A 410 18.69 -6.61 12.43
#